data_2493db7776e5a256850f281939372df0
#
_entry.id   2493db7776e5a256850f281939372df0
#
_cell.length_a   1.000
_cell.length_b   1.000
_cell.length_c   1.000
_cell.angle_alpha   90.00
_cell.angle_beta   90.00
_cell.angle_gamma   90.00
#
_symmetry.space_group_name_H-M   'P 1'
#
loop_
_entity.id
_entity.type
_entity.pdbx_description
1 polymer ?
#
loop_
_entity_poly.entity_id
_entity_poly.type
_entity_poly.pdbx_seq_one_letter_code
_entity_poly.pdbx_strand_id
1 'polypeptide(L)'
;MRTLDQIDGPTELEPGLLSGDGWMILDDSDDNLVVEASEVNGSPNPFGSWVARKPVSSTDLYFFGYARRIHDALHDYHQLTGPVPLLPRWALGNWWSRYHRYSETEYRTLIERFETEGIPFTVAVLDMDWHVTDPDPCYGSGWTGFTWNRTLFPDPERFLGWLHERGLKTTLNLHPRDGIRAFEDCYDRMARAVGVDSKSGSSIEFDASSPVFMSAYFDQIIHPMESQGVDFWWIDWQQGSVTRQPGLDPLWMLNHLHFLDSASRGRRPITFSRYAGYGSHRYPVGFSGDTVVSWESLKFQPYFTTMASNIGYGWWSHDIGGHMFGYRDEELETRWYQLGTFSPINRLHSTDSPFNGKEPWNFHSPAREAMIAALRLRHRLIPYLHTMNRRAGL
;
A
#
# COMPACT_ATOMS: atom_id res chain seq x y z
N MET A 1 -4.19 7.02 14.17
CA MET A 1 -4.51 5.58 14.04
C MET A 1 -3.99 5.09 12.70
N ARG A 2 -3.15 4.06 12.71
CA ARG A 2 -2.48 3.55 11.49
C ARG A 2 -3.38 2.65 10.64
N THR A 3 -4.36 2.00 11.24
CA THR A 3 -5.14 0.93 10.61
C THR A 3 -6.57 0.88 11.16
N LEU A 4 -7.47 0.38 10.32
CA LEU A 4 -8.83 0.02 10.69
C LEU A 4 -9.01 -1.52 10.81
N ASP A 5 -7.91 -2.26 11.01
CA ASP A 5 -7.96 -3.72 11.14
C ASP A 5 -8.95 -4.13 12.23
N GLN A 6 -9.86 -5.05 11.86
CA GLN A 6 -10.90 -5.61 12.70
C GLN A 6 -11.92 -4.57 13.24
N ILE A 7 -11.92 -3.36 12.72
CA ILE A 7 -12.90 -2.34 13.12
C ILE A 7 -14.25 -2.63 12.45
N ASP A 8 -15.29 -2.67 13.29
CA ASP A 8 -16.67 -2.80 12.87
C ASP A 8 -17.42 -1.49 13.11
N GLY A 9 -17.43 -0.64 12.11
CA GLY A 9 -18.12 0.65 12.15
C GLY A 9 -17.25 1.82 12.61
N PRO A 10 -17.85 2.81 13.32
CA PRO A 10 -17.17 4.03 13.71
C PRO A 10 -16.07 3.78 14.75
N THR A 11 -14.95 4.46 14.58
CA THR A 11 -13.86 4.51 15.56
C THR A 11 -13.33 5.93 15.69
N GLU A 12 -12.74 6.24 16.85
CA GLU A 12 -12.07 7.52 17.07
C GLU A 12 -10.83 7.62 16.18
N LEU A 13 -10.71 8.74 15.48
CA LEU A 13 -9.55 9.07 14.67
C LEU A 13 -8.65 10.04 15.40
N GLU A 14 -7.37 10.00 15.13
CA GLU A 14 -6.42 10.99 15.64
C GLU A 14 -6.78 12.41 15.16
N PRO A 15 -6.43 13.46 15.92
CA PRO A 15 -6.62 14.83 15.48
C PRO A 15 -5.98 15.05 14.11
N GLY A 16 -6.73 15.72 13.24
CA GLY A 16 -6.24 16.08 11.92
C GLY A 16 -5.68 17.50 11.90
N LEU A 17 -5.28 17.95 10.70
CA LEU A 17 -4.77 19.30 10.46
C LEU A 17 -5.83 20.39 10.62
N LEU A 18 -7.10 20.05 10.43
CA LEU A 18 -8.22 20.99 10.41
C LEU A 18 -9.17 20.71 11.58
N SER A 19 -9.24 21.63 12.54
CA SER A 19 -10.19 21.56 13.64
C SER A 19 -11.44 22.38 13.37
N GLY A 20 -12.55 22.05 14.05
CA GLY A 20 -13.78 22.83 14.02
C GLY A 20 -13.61 24.26 14.58
N ASP A 21 -12.60 24.46 15.44
CA ASP A 21 -12.26 25.77 16.03
C ASP A 21 -11.40 26.64 15.09
N GLY A 22 -11.00 26.11 13.93
CA GLY A 22 -10.27 26.84 12.92
C GLY A 22 -8.78 27.00 13.18
N TRP A 23 -8.23 26.27 14.14
CA TRP A 23 -6.79 26.24 14.40
C TRP A 23 -6.32 24.85 14.85
N MET A 24 -5.05 24.57 14.64
CA MET A 24 -4.37 23.33 15.05
C MET A 24 -2.90 23.62 15.29
N ILE A 25 -2.27 22.86 16.18
CA ILE A 25 -0.81 22.80 16.36
C ILE A 25 -0.35 21.41 15.90
N LEU A 26 0.58 21.40 14.96
CA LEU A 26 1.34 20.22 14.60
C LEU A 26 2.66 20.26 15.36
N ASP A 27 2.89 19.26 16.20
CA ASP A 27 4.14 19.10 16.95
C ASP A 27 5.06 18.13 16.18
N ASP A 28 6.19 18.64 15.71
CA ASP A 28 7.24 17.92 14.96
C ASP A 28 8.54 17.81 15.79
N SER A 29 8.46 18.07 17.11
CA SER A 29 9.62 18.19 17.98
C SER A 29 10.45 16.89 18.05
N ASP A 30 9.81 15.74 18.13
CA ASP A 30 10.45 14.43 18.28
C ASP A 30 10.71 13.71 16.97
N ASP A 31 10.31 14.31 15.84
CA ASP A 31 10.46 13.70 14.52
C ASP A 31 11.87 13.85 13.93
N ASN A 32 12.12 13.17 12.85
CA ASN A 32 13.39 13.18 12.13
C ASN A 32 13.35 14.19 10.98
N LEU A 33 14.51 14.47 10.38
CA LEU A 33 14.66 15.38 9.24
C LEU A 33 14.82 14.60 7.94
N VAL A 34 14.06 14.98 6.92
CA VAL A 34 14.36 14.56 5.54
C VAL A 34 15.50 15.45 5.01
N VAL A 35 16.63 14.84 4.69
CA VAL A 35 17.81 15.52 4.20
C VAL A 35 18.23 15.00 2.83
N GLU A 36 18.72 15.90 1.96
CA GLU A 36 19.44 15.49 0.76
C GLU A 36 20.83 15.00 1.16
N ALA A 37 21.14 13.77 0.80
CA ALA A 37 22.42 13.15 1.15
C ALA A 37 22.84 12.13 0.11
N SER A 38 24.05 12.26 -0.42
CA SER A 38 24.68 11.25 -1.27
C SER A 38 25.34 10.13 -0.46
N GLU A 39 25.62 10.39 0.81
CA GLU A 39 26.19 9.44 1.77
C GLU A 39 25.48 9.54 3.12
N VAL A 40 25.33 8.41 3.79
CA VAL A 40 24.78 8.33 5.16
C VAL A 40 25.66 7.42 5.99
N ASN A 41 26.19 7.95 7.12
CA ASN A 41 27.10 7.22 8.01
C ASN A 41 28.33 6.61 7.28
N GLY A 42 28.85 7.31 6.27
CA GLY A 42 30.00 6.86 5.47
C GLY A 42 29.66 5.80 4.41
N SER A 43 28.40 5.51 4.19
CA SER A 43 27.93 4.60 3.14
C SER A 43 27.22 5.36 2.03
N PRO A 44 27.40 4.99 0.74
CA PRO A 44 26.67 5.60 -0.36
C PRO A 44 25.17 5.49 -0.19
N ASN A 45 24.45 6.56 -0.50
CA ASN A 45 22.98 6.62 -0.50
C ASN A 45 22.46 6.79 -1.93
N PRO A 46 22.00 5.72 -2.58
CA PRO A 46 21.51 5.77 -3.96
C PRO A 46 20.16 6.49 -4.12
N PHE A 47 19.45 6.77 -3.01
CA PHE A 47 18.11 7.37 -3.03
C PHE A 47 18.16 8.91 -3.13
N GLY A 48 19.32 9.54 -2.95
CA GLY A 48 19.51 11.00 -2.99
C GLY A 48 18.93 11.74 -1.79
N SER A 49 18.08 11.11 -1.00
CA SER A 49 17.48 11.65 0.21
C SER A 49 17.46 10.58 1.31
N TRP A 50 17.50 11.03 2.57
CA TRP A 50 17.49 10.13 3.73
C TRP A 50 16.76 10.77 4.90
N VAL A 51 16.33 9.95 5.85
CA VAL A 51 15.73 10.43 7.09
C VAL A 51 16.77 10.38 8.21
N ALA A 52 17.28 11.54 8.55
CA ALA A 52 18.32 11.71 9.56
C ALA A 52 17.73 12.15 10.90
N ARG A 53 18.37 11.74 12.00
CA ARG A 53 18.02 12.23 13.33
C ARG A 53 18.27 13.73 13.45
N LYS A 54 17.36 14.49 14.09
CA LYS A 54 17.60 15.89 14.48
C LYS A 54 18.86 15.96 15.37
N PRO A 55 19.79 16.88 15.12
CA PRO A 55 21.04 16.98 15.88
C PRO A 55 20.83 17.33 17.37
N VAL A 56 19.78 18.07 17.64
CA VAL A 56 19.43 18.53 18.99
C VAL A 56 17.93 18.42 19.17
N SER A 57 17.49 17.95 20.33
CA SER A 57 16.08 18.03 20.70
C SER A 57 15.68 19.51 20.84
N SER A 58 14.72 19.92 20.03
CA SER A 58 14.20 21.31 20.04
C SER A 58 12.69 21.25 19.87
N THR A 59 11.99 22.19 20.52
CA THR A 59 10.56 22.39 20.26
C THR A 59 10.37 22.89 18.84
N ASP A 60 9.61 22.14 18.03
CA ASP A 60 9.30 22.44 16.65
C ASP A 60 7.80 22.33 16.42
N LEU A 61 7.11 23.48 16.46
CA LEU A 61 5.66 23.55 16.44
C LEU A 61 5.19 24.38 15.24
N TYR A 62 4.28 23.83 14.47
CA TYR A 62 3.62 24.50 13.36
C TYR A 62 2.19 24.88 13.77
N PHE A 63 1.91 26.18 13.82
CA PHE A 63 0.57 26.69 14.13
C PHE A 63 -0.22 26.95 12.85
N PHE A 64 -1.32 26.22 12.67
CA PHE A 64 -2.28 26.41 11.60
C PHE A 64 -3.49 27.18 12.09
N GLY A 65 -3.60 28.46 11.76
CA GLY A 65 -4.68 29.36 12.21
C GLY A 65 -5.46 29.91 11.02
N TYR A 66 -6.41 29.16 10.48
CA TYR A 66 -7.09 29.48 9.21
C TYR A 66 -8.59 29.74 9.36
N ALA A 67 -9.15 29.56 10.54
CA ALA A 67 -10.60 29.63 10.77
C ALA A 67 -11.35 28.70 9.78
N ARG A 68 -12.15 29.25 8.87
CA ARG A 68 -12.91 28.48 7.88
C ARG A 68 -12.21 28.35 6.50
N ARG A 69 -11.00 28.84 6.37
CA ARG A 69 -10.22 28.78 5.12
C ARG A 69 -9.49 27.45 5.00
N ILE A 70 -10.25 26.36 4.93
CA ILE A 70 -9.75 24.99 4.96
C ILE A 70 -8.78 24.69 3.80
N HIS A 71 -9.09 25.22 2.61
CA HIS A 71 -8.23 25.01 1.44
C HIS A 71 -6.86 25.68 1.58
N ASP A 72 -6.81 26.86 2.22
CA ASP A 72 -5.56 27.56 2.47
C ASP A 72 -4.68 26.76 3.45
N ALA A 73 -5.28 26.18 4.49
CA ALA A 73 -4.56 25.34 5.43
C ALA A 73 -3.94 24.11 4.76
N LEU A 74 -4.68 23.43 3.88
CA LEU A 74 -4.16 22.28 3.11
C LEU A 74 -3.08 22.73 2.11
N HIS A 75 -3.27 23.85 1.44
CA HIS A 75 -2.28 24.39 0.53
C HIS A 75 -0.95 24.67 1.26
N ASP A 76 -0.99 25.38 2.39
CA ASP A 76 0.21 25.70 3.15
C ASP A 76 0.83 24.46 3.80
N TYR A 77 0.01 23.48 4.20
CA TYR A 77 0.52 22.17 4.63
C TYR A 77 1.30 21.47 3.50
N HIS A 78 0.80 21.51 2.27
CA HIS A 78 1.53 20.95 1.13
C HIS A 78 2.80 21.75 0.76
N GLN A 79 2.85 23.05 1.04
CA GLN A 79 4.09 23.83 0.89
C GLN A 79 5.16 23.38 1.90
N LEU A 80 4.77 23.04 3.13
CA LEU A 80 5.68 22.54 4.16
C LEU A 80 6.13 21.10 3.91
N THR A 81 5.18 20.23 3.56
CA THR A 81 5.41 18.78 3.53
C THR A 81 5.64 18.21 2.13
N GLY A 82 5.45 19.01 1.10
CA GLY A 82 5.50 18.61 -0.31
C GLY A 82 4.12 18.30 -0.89
N PRO A 83 3.96 18.39 -2.22
CA PRO A 83 2.68 18.22 -2.90
C PRO A 83 2.26 16.75 -2.96
N VAL A 84 0.96 16.52 -3.21
CA VAL A 84 0.43 15.20 -3.57
C VAL A 84 0.92 14.83 -4.98
N PRO A 85 1.63 13.71 -5.17
CA PRO A 85 2.09 13.31 -6.49
C PRO A 85 0.96 12.90 -7.43
N LEU A 86 1.17 13.12 -8.72
CA LEU A 86 0.23 12.68 -9.75
C LEU A 86 0.31 11.15 -9.92
N LEU A 87 -0.77 10.46 -9.59
CA LEU A 87 -0.86 9.00 -9.77
C LEU A 87 -0.79 8.58 -11.25
N PRO A 88 -0.26 7.39 -11.54
CA PRO A 88 -0.41 6.78 -12.85
C PRO A 88 -1.90 6.59 -13.20
N ARG A 89 -2.25 6.81 -14.47
CA ARG A 89 -3.66 6.69 -14.93
C ARG A 89 -4.28 5.33 -14.63
N TRP A 90 -3.51 4.25 -14.76
CA TRP A 90 -3.97 2.89 -14.51
C TRP A 90 -4.36 2.66 -13.04
N ALA A 91 -3.78 3.37 -12.08
CA ALA A 91 -4.16 3.28 -10.67
C ALA A 91 -5.62 3.71 -10.39
N LEU A 92 -6.23 4.47 -11.29
CA LEU A 92 -7.59 4.98 -11.15
C LEU A 92 -8.68 4.01 -11.62
N GLY A 93 -8.32 2.89 -12.24
CA GLY A 93 -9.24 1.82 -12.64
C GLY A 93 -9.63 0.89 -11.49
N ASN A 94 -10.15 -0.28 -11.82
CA ASN A 94 -10.47 -1.31 -10.83
C ASN A 94 -9.23 -2.15 -10.52
N TRP A 95 -9.06 -2.51 -9.25
CA TRP A 95 -8.02 -3.42 -8.77
C TRP A 95 -8.68 -4.71 -8.29
N TRP A 96 -8.17 -5.85 -8.76
CA TRP A 96 -8.50 -7.14 -8.15
C TRP A 96 -7.47 -7.47 -7.09
N SER A 97 -7.94 -7.81 -5.90
CA SER A 97 -7.13 -8.21 -4.75
C SER A 97 -7.90 -9.21 -3.90
N ARG A 98 -7.24 -10.25 -3.42
CA ARG A 98 -7.81 -11.17 -2.45
C ARG A 98 -6.70 -11.89 -1.69
N TYR A 99 -6.82 -11.94 -0.37
CA TYR A 99 -6.05 -12.88 0.44
C TYR A 99 -6.60 -14.29 0.21
N HIS A 100 -6.02 -14.96 -0.75
CA HIS A 100 -6.39 -16.30 -1.18
C HIS A 100 -5.18 -16.96 -1.83
N ARG A 101 -4.92 -18.23 -1.50
CA ARG A 101 -3.80 -18.99 -2.01
C ARG A 101 -4.02 -19.42 -3.47
N TYR A 102 -3.99 -18.47 -4.37
CA TYR A 102 -4.12 -18.73 -5.81
C TYR A 102 -2.92 -19.51 -6.36
N SER A 103 -3.21 -20.50 -7.21
CA SER A 103 -2.24 -20.93 -8.21
C SER A 103 -2.26 -20.01 -9.45
N GLU A 104 -1.20 -20.04 -10.25
CA GLU A 104 -1.17 -19.37 -11.57
C GLU A 104 -2.42 -19.71 -12.39
N THR A 105 -2.79 -20.99 -12.46
CA THR A 105 -3.92 -21.47 -13.26
C THR A 105 -5.25 -20.89 -12.76
N GLU A 106 -5.49 -20.89 -11.46
CA GLU A 106 -6.70 -20.31 -10.88
C GLU A 106 -6.78 -18.81 -11.11
N TYR A 107 -5.66 -18.08 -10.92
CA TYR A 107 -5.63 -16.65 -11.15
C TYR A 107 -5.87 -16.28 -12.61
N ARG A 108 -5.29 -17.04 -13.55
CA ARG A 108 -5.55 -16.89 -15.01
C ARG A 108 -7.00 -17.12 -15.34
N THR A 109 -7.58 -18.21 -14.86
CA THR A 109 -9.01 -18.52 -15.06
C THR A 109 -9.92 -17.41 -14.54
N LEU A 110 -9.58 -16.85 -13.41
CA LEU A 110 -10.30 -15.72 -12.81
C LEU A 110 -10.26 -14.47 -13.71
N ILE A 111 -9.07 -14.08 -14.16
CA ILE A 111 -8.90 -12.91 -15.05
C ILE A 111 -9.61 -13.12 -16.40
N GLU A 112 -9.47 -14.29 -17.02
CA GLU A 112 -10.17 -14.64 -18.26
C GLU A 112 -11.69 -14.61 -18.11
N ARG A 113 -12.20 -14.97 -16.93
CA ARG A 113 -13.64 -14.88 -16.66
C ARG A 113 -14.08 -13.42 -16.52
N PHE A 114 -13.31 -12.54 -15.86
CA PHE A 114 -13.62 -11.12 -15.84
C PHE A 114 -13.66 -10.52 -17.25
N GLU A 115 -12.71 -10.88 -18.11
CA GLU A 115 -12.68 -10.46 -19.51
C GLU A 115 -13.93 -10.92 -20.26
N THR A 116 -14.30 -12.20 -20.12
CA THR A 116 -15.49 -12.78 -20.76
C THR A 116 -16.79 -12.12 -20.31
N GLU A 117 -16.89 -11.77 -19.02
CA GLU A 117 -18.03 -11.04 -18.46
C GLU A 117 -17.99 -9.53 -18.81
N GLY A 118 -16.93 -9.06 -19.50
CA GLY A 118 -16.74 -7.66 -19.86
C GLY A 118 -16.58 -6.74 -18.64
N ILE A 119 -15.92 -7.22 -17.60
CA ILE A 119 -15.61 -6.50 -16.37
C ILE A 119 -14.15 -6.05 -16.43
N PRO A 120 -13.89 -4.74 -16.56
CA PRO A 120 -12.53 -4.25 -16.74
C PRO A 120 -11.77 -4.11 -15.41
N PHE A 121 -10.48 -4.50 -15.44
CA PHE A 121 -9.51 -4.24 -14.38
C PHE A 121 -8.26 -3.59 -14.96
N THR A 122 -7.46 -2.92 -14.12
CA THR A 122 -6.18 -2.31 -14.47
C THR A 122 -5.05 -2.78 -13.58
N VAL A 123 -5.35 -3.37 -12.42
CA VAL A 123 -4.36 -3.87 -11.48
C VAL A 123 -4.75 -5.26 -11.00
N ALA A 124 -3.77 -6.17 -11.03
CA ALA A 124 -3.79 -7.48 -10.42
C ALA A 124 -2.89 -7.48 -9.18
N VAL A 125 -3.50 -7.67 -8.01
CA VAL A 125 -2.78 -7.76 -6.74
C VAL A 125 -2.58 -9.23 -6.38
N LEU A 126 -1.36 -9.62 -6.08
CA LEU A 126 -1.02 -10.92 -5.51
C LEU A 126 -0.73 -10.74 -4.03
N ASP A 127 -1.56 -11.34 -3.19
CA ASP A 127 -1.39 -11.32 -1.75
C ASP A 127 -0.30 -12.31 -1.31
N MET A 128 -0.01 -12.37 -0.04
CA MET A 128 1.22 -12.96 0.51
C MET A 128 1.56 -14.39 0.04
N ASP A 129 0.62 -15.19 -0.44
CA ASP A 129 0.89 -16.54 -0.94
C ASP A 129 1.66 -16.58 -2.29
N TRP A 130 2.01 -15.42 -2.87
CA TRP A 130 2.96 -15.37 -3.97
C TRP A 130 4.34 -15.89 -3.57
N HIS A 131 4.73 -15.73 -2.29
CA HIS A 131 5.96 -16.27 -1.73
C HIS A 131 5.71 -17.54 -0.92
N VAL A 132 6.78 -18.17 -0.44
CA VAL A 132 6.72 -19.34 0.45
C VAL A 132 6.17 -18.90 1.82
N THR A 133 4.95 -19.31 2.14
CA THR A 133 4.26 -19.00 3.40
C THR A 133 4.28 -20.14 4.41
N ASP A 134 4.80 -21.30 4.02
CA ASP A 134 4.94 -22.51 4.83
C ASP A 134 6.41 -23.04 4.84
N PRO A 135 7.40 -22.21 5.25
CA PRO A 135 8.79 -22.64 5.35
C PRO A 135 8.97 -23.69 6.46
N ASP A 136 10.15 -24.34 6.47
CA ASP A 136 10.50 -25.21 7.61
C ASP A 136 10.37 -24.41 8.92
N PRO A 137 9.71 -24.98 9.95
CA PRO A 137 9.50 -24.31 11.24
C PRO A 137 10.75 -23.77 11.93
N CYS A 138 11.95 -24.29 11.61
CA CYS A 138 13.21 -23.75 12.11
C CYS A 138 13.46 -22.28 11.68
N TYR A 139 12.83 -21.83 10.59
CA TYR A 139 12.90 -20.46 10.08
C TYR A 139 11.80 -19.52 10.61
N GLY A 140 10.91 -20.02 11.47
CA GLY A 140 9.78 -19.27 12.02
C GLY A 140 8.54 -19.30 11.12
N SER A 141 7.73 -18.27 11.19
CA SER A 141 6.51 -18.15 10.37
C SER A 141 6.82 -17.74 8.94
N GLY A 142 5.96 -18.09 7.99
CA GLY A 142 6.03 -17.60 6.61
C GLY A 142 5.35 -16.25 6.37
N TRP A 143 5.19 -15.43 7.43
CA TRP A 143 4.56 -14.11 7.28
C TRP A 143 5.40 -13.13 6.44
N THR A 144 6.71 -13.11 6.67
CA THR A 144 7.68 -12.45 5.81
C THR A 144 8.23 -13.44 4.78
N GLY A 145 8.31 -13.07 3.51
CA GLY A 145 8.93 -13.88 2.47
C GLY A 145 9.29 -13.08 1.23
N PHE A 146 10.35 -13.53 0.54
CA PHE A 146 10.90 -12.91 -0.65
C PHE A 146 11.19 -13.92 -1.78
N THR A 147 10.82 -15.17 -1.59
CA THR A 147 11.03 -16.26 -2.54
C THR A 147 9.70 -16.69 -3.15
N TRP A 148 9.58 -16.66 -4.47
CA TRP A 148 8.38 -17.13 -5.16
C TRP A 148 8.00 -18.55 -4.76
N ASN A 149 6.74 -18.77 -4.44
CA ASN A 149 6.18 -20.10 -4.28
C ASN A 149 6.05 -20.78 -5.65
N ARG A 150 7.09 -21.52 -6.04
CA ARG A 150 7.16 -22.18 -7.36
C ARG A 150 6.14 -23.30 -7.55
N THR A 151 5.52 -23.77 -6.47
CA THR A 151 4.40 -24.71 -6.55
C THR A 151 3.14 -24.02 -7.07
N LEU A 152 2.91 -22.77 -6.64
CA LEU A 152 1.76 -21.98 -7.07
C LEU A 152 2.05 -21.22 -8.36
N PHE A 153 3.24 -20.64 -8.49
CA PHE A 153 3.69 -19.86 -9.62
C PHE A 153 5.01 -20.44 -10.18
N PRO A 154 4.95 -21.49 -11.02
CA PRO A 154 6.14 -22.17 -11.51
C PRO A 154 7.09 -21.28 -12.31
N ASP A 155 6.54 -20.35 -13.07
CA ASP A 155 7.25 -19.37 -13.90
C ASP A 155 6.64 -17.97 -13.72
N PRO A 156 7.07 -17.23 -12.67
CA PRO A 156 6.52 -15.91 -12.38
C PRO A 156 6.69 -14.89 -13.49
N GLU A 157 7.83 -14.90 -14.19
CA GLU A 157 8.11 -13.95 -15.27
C GLU A 157 7.13 -14.13 -16.43
N ARG A 158 6.89 -15.38 -16.84
CA ARG A 158 5.87 -15.71 -17.85
C ARG A 158 4.47 -15.32 -17.38
N PHE A 159 4.13 -15.57 -16.11
CA PHE A 159 2.83 -15.23 -15.55
C PHE A 159 2.60 -13.72 -15.49
N LEU A 160 3.58 -12.96 -15.01
CA LEU A 160 3.51 -11.50 -14.97
C LEU A 160 3.45 -10.90 -16.38
N GLY A 161 4.23 -11.45 -17.33
CA GLY A 161 4.15 -11.09 -18.74
C GLY A 161 2.76 -11.31 -19.33
N TRP A 162 2.11 -12.42 -18.99
CA TRP A 162 0.73 -12.73 -19.41
C TRP A 162 -0.29 -11.71 -18.85
N LEU A 163 -0.12 -11.22 -17.62
CA LEU A 163 -0.95 -10.15 -17.05
C LEU A 163 -0.72 -8.83 -17.80
N HIS A 164 0.54 -8.50 -18.11
CA HIS A 164 0.89 -7.30 -18.86
C HIS A 164 0.31 -7.29 -20.30
N GLU A 165 0.31 -8.41 -20.98
CA GLU A 165 -0.32 -8.55 -22.31
C GLU A 165 -1.82 -8.20 -22.29
N ARG A 166 -2.47 -8.33 -21.12
CA ARG A 166 -3.87 -7.92 -20.86
C ARG A 166 -4.04 -6.50 -20.36
N GLY A 167 -2.93 -5.75 -20.28
CA GLY A 167 -2.93 -4.36 -19.81
C GLY A 167 -3.04 -4.20 -18.31
N LEU A 168 -2.86 -5.28 -17.53
CA LEU A 168 -2.86 -5.25 -16.08
C LEU A 168 -1.49 -4.87 -15.54
N LYS A 169 -1.47 -4.03 -14.51
CA LYS A 169 -0.31 -3.78 -13.67
C LYS A 169 -0.33 -4.69 -12.46
N THR A 170 0.85 -5.07 -11.98
CA THR A 170 0.98 -6.07 -10.92
C THR A 170 1.65 -5.50 -9.68
N THR A 171 1.15 -5.89 -8.53
CA THR A 171 1.77 -5.62 -7.22
C THR A 171 1.74 -6.86 -6.36
N LEU A 172 2.81 -7.02 -5.57
CA LEU A 172 2.95 -8.09 -4.59
C LEU A 172 2.85 -7.50 -3.18
N ASN A 173 2.18 -8.23 -2.28
CA ASN A 173 2.13 -7.90 -0.87
C ASN A 173 3.48 -8.16 -0.21
N LEU A 174 3.94 -7.25 0.66
CA LEU A 174 5.20 -7.33 1.40
C LEU A 174 4.96 -7.13 2.90
N HIS A 175 5.48 -8.06 3.70
CA HIS A 175 5.60 -7.96 5.16
C HIS A 175 7.09 -8.09 5.56
N PRO A 176 7.94 -7.10 5.38
CA PRO A 176 9.40 -7.29 5.40
C PRO A 176 10.02 -7.37 6.81
N ARG A 177 9.26 -7.19 7.88
CA ARG A 177 9.76 -7.01 9.25
C ARG A 177 10.71 -8.10 9.74
N ASP A 178 10.40 -9.36 9.46
CA ASP A 178 11.19 -10.47 10.04
C ASP A 178 12.53 -10.68 9.33
N GLY A 179 12.85 -9.83 8.37
CA GLY A 179 14.11 -9.85 7.66
C GLY A 179 14.26 -11.01 6.67
N ILE A 180 15.49 -11.34 6.30
CA ILE A 180 15.78 -12.36 5.28
C ILE A 180 16.33 -13.62 5.95
N ARG A 181 15.66 -14.75 5.73
CA ARG A 181 16.00 -16.03 6.32
C ARG A 181 16.80 -16.87 5.36
N ALA A 182 17.53 -17.89 5.91
CA ALA A 182 18.47 -18.66 5.14
C ALA A 182 17.87 -19.53 4.02
N PHE A 183 16.55 -19.76 4.02
CA PHE A 183 15.87 -20.49 2.94
C PHE A 183 15.54 -19.61 1.72
N GLU A 184 15.62 -18.29 1.86
CA GLU A 184 15.26 -17.37 0.79
C GLU A 184 16.26 -17.41 -0.38
N ASP A 185 15.78 -17.41 -1.61
CA ASP A 185 16.62 -17.39 -2.83
C ASP A 185 17.61 -16.20 -2.88
N CYS A 186 17.27 -15.12 -2.19
CA CYS A 186 18.10 -13.91 -2.10
C CYS A 186 19.11 -13.94 -0.95
N TYR A 187 19.04 -14.92 -0.02
CA TYR A 187 19.76 -14.89 1.25
C TYR A 187 21.28 -14.71 1.08
N ASP A 188 21.94 -15.54 0.27
CA ASP A 188 23.40 -15.46 0.07
C ASP A 188 23.85 -14.11 -0.52
N ARG A 189 23.04 -13.55 -1.40
CA ARG A 189 23.33 -12.22 -2.00
C ARG A 189 23.17 -11.12 -0.98
N MET A 190 22.09 -11.15 -0.19
CA MET A 190 21.86 -10.22 0.91
C MET A 190 22.94 -10.33 1.97
N ALA A 191 23.28 -11.52 2.44
CA ALA A 191 24.30 -11.76 3.44
C ALA A 191 25.65 -11.11 3.03
N ARG A 192 26.09 -11.36 1.79
CA ARG A 192 27.31 -10.74 1.26
C ARG A 192 27.21 -9.22 1.23
N ALA A 193 26.08 -8.66 0.80
CA ALA A 193 25.90 -7.21 0.67
C ALA A 193 25.91 -6.49 2.02
N VAL A 194 25.38 -7.13 3.08
CA VAL A 194 25.35 -6.55 4.44
C VAL A 194 26.49 -7.04 5.35
N GLY A 195 27.41 -7.84 4.84
CA GLY A 195 28.59 -8.30 5.58
C GLY A 195 28.29 -9.40 6.63
N VAL A 196 27.24 -10.19 6.43
CA VAL A 196 26.90 -11.35 7.27
C VAL A 196 27.49 -12.63 6.67
N ASP A 197 28.02 -13.51 7.51
CA ASP A 197 28.48 -14.83 7.06
C ASP A 197 27.28 -15.73 6.72
N SER A 198 27.04 -15.96 5.44
CA SER A 198 25.91 -16.78 4.96
C SER A 198 25.98 -18.24 5.41
N LYS A 199 27.17 -18.75 5.74
CA LYS A 199 27.34 -20.13 6.22
C LYS A 199 26.78 -20.33 7.64
N SER A 200 26.59 -19.24 8.39
CA SER A 200 25.99 -19.29 9.73
C SER A 200 24.52 -19.71 9.71
N GLY A 201 23.81 -19.50 8.59
CA GLY A 201 22.36 -19.68 8.50
C GLY A 201 21.54 -18.70 9.35
N SER A 202 22.18 -17.68 9.92
CA SER A 202 21.53 -16.69 10.77
C SER A 202 20.64 -15.77 9.94
N SER A 203 19.44 -15.46 10.42
CA SER A 203 18.56 -14.48 9.78
C SER A 203 19.23 -13.12 9.70
N ILE A 204 19.03 -12.42 8.57
CA ILE A 204 19.45 -11.04 8.40
C ILE A 204 18.29 -10.16 8.87
N GLU A 205 18.52 -9.43 9.98
CA GLU A 205 17.51 -8.58 10.59
C GLU A 205 17.11 -7.43 9.64
N PHE A 206 15.81 -7.13 9.57
CA PHE A 206 15.31 -5.96 8.85
C PHE A 206 15.70 -4.67 9.58
N ASP A 207 16.35 -3.75 8.88
CA ASP A 207 16.79 -2.47 9.44
C ASP A 207 16.56 -1.30 8.47
N ALA A 208 15.40 -0.68 8.58
CA ALA A 208 15.04 0.49 7.77
C ALA A 208 15.91 1.72 8.04
N SER A 209 16.66 1.75 9.15
CA SER A 209 17.56 2.85 9.50
C SER A 209 18.98 2.68 8.95
N SER A 210 19.30 1.53 8.36
CA SER A 210 20.61 1.22 7.78
C SER A 210 20.65 1.48 6.27
N PRO A 211 21.43 2.44 5.77
CA PRO A 211 21.57 2.66 4.33
C PRO A 211 22.19 1.46 3.61
N VAL A 212 23.10 0.73 4.26
CA VAL A 212 23.68 -0.51 3.71
C VAL A 212 22.61 -1.59 3.53
N PHE A 213 21.76 -1.79 4.56
CA PHE A 213 20.66 -2.75 4.46
C PHE A 213 19.66 -2.34 3.39
N MET A 214 19.22 -1.08 3.39
CA MET A 214 18.22 -0.61 2.43
C MET A 214 18.73 -0.66 0.99
N SER A 215 19.98 -0.27 0.74
CA SER A 215 20.58 -0.44 -0.59
C SER A 215 20.60 -1.90 -1.03
N ALA A 216 21.05 -2.80 -0.16
CA ALA A 216 21.06 -4.24 -0.44
C ALA A 216 19.65 -4.80 -0.66
N TYR A 217 18.64 -4.36 0.12
CA TYR A 217 17.25 -4.74 -0.01
C TYR A 217 16.70 -4.39 -1.41
N PHE A 218 16.94 -3.18 -1.89
CA PHE A 218 16.52 -2.80 -3.25
C PHE A 218 17.29 -3.57 -4.31
N ASP A 219 18.62 -3.64 -4.24
CA ASP A 219 19.46 -4.25 -5.28
C ASP A 219 19.31 -5.77 -5.37
N GLN A 220 19.12 -6.46 -4.23
CA GLN A 220 19.13 -7.92 -4.19
C GLN A 220 17.74 -8.56 -4.15
N ILE A 221 16.68 -7.77 -3.82
CA ILE A 221 15.32 -8.29 -3.69
C ILE A 221 14.37 -7.53 -4.65
N ILE A 222 14.22 -6.22 -4.47
CA ILE A 222 13.20 -5.43 -5.15
C ILE A 222 13.46 -5.35 -6.66
N HIS A 223 14.65 -4.92 -7.08
CA HIS A 223 14.99 -4.74 -8.49
C HIS A 223 14.97 -6.05 -9.29
N PRO A 224 15.46 -7.21 -8.79
CA PRO A 224 15.30 -8.48 -9.47
C PRO A 224 13.84 -8.86 -9.73
N MET A 225 12.95 -8.66 -8.75
CA MET A 225 11.52 -8.95 -8.92
C MET A 225 10.84 -7.98 -9.88
N GLU A 226 11.18 -6.71 -9.84
CA GLU A 226 10.69 -5.73 -10.82
C GLU A 226 11.17 -6.06 -12.24
N SER A 227 12.36 -6.61 -12.39
CA SER A 227 12.86 -7.09 -13.68
C SER A 227 12.10 -8.30 -14.20
N GLN A 228 11.47 -9.08 -13.31
CA GLN A 228 10.57 -10.19 -13.66
C GLN A 228 9.17 -9.70 -14.07
N GLY A 229 8.80 -8.44 -13.77
CA GLY A 229 7.52 -7.86 -14.15
C GLY A 229 6.67 -7.29 -13.01
N VAL A 230 7.18 -7.19 -11.79
CA VAL A 230 6.47 -6.49 -10.71
C VAL A 230 6.49 -4.98 -11.00
N ASP A 231 5.32 -4.33 -11.03
CA ASP A 231 5.21 -2.92 -11.40
C ASP A 231 5.36 -1.96 -10.21
N PHE A 232 4.85 -2.36 -9.04
CA PHE A 232 4.93 -1.58 -7.81
C PHE A 232 4.71 -2.50 -6.60
N TRP A 233 4.77 -1.95 -5.37
CA TRP A 233 4.80 -2.75 -4.15
C TRP A 233 3.67 -2.39 -3.20
N TRP A 234 3.02 -3.43 -2.62
CA TRP A 234 2.11 -3.31 -1.50
C TRP A 234 2.86 -3.56 -0.19
N ILE A 235 3.17 -2.46 0.51
CA ILE A 235 3.90 -2.49 1.78
C ILE A 235 2.88 -2.59 2.91
N ASP A 236 2.62 -3.80 3.35
CA ASP A 236 1.64 -4.10 4.39
C ASP A 236 2.36 -4.25 5.75
N TRP A 237 2.64 -3.10 6.35
CA TRP A 237 3.38 -3.04 7.60
C TRP A 237 2.43 -2.96 8.79
N GLN A 238 2.35 -4.04 9.60
CA GLN A 238 1.51 -4.16 10.79
C GLN A 238 2.32 -4.26 12.12
N GLN A 239 3.65 -4.12 12.08
CA GLN A 239 4.58 -4.52 13.13
C GLN A 239 5.19 -3.36 13.92
N GLY A 240 4.39 -2.32 14.20
CA GLY A 240 4.80 -1.22 15.07
C GLY A 240 5.61 -0.12 14.38
N SER A 241 6.10 0.82 15.18
CA SER A 241 6.67 2.10 14.71
C SER A 241 8.11 2.34 15.18
N VAL A 242 8.83 1.28 15.61
CA VAL A 242 10.16 1.42 16.21
C VAL A 242 11.24 0.90 15.27
N THR A 243 12.30 1.71 15.06
CA THR A 243 13.56 1.32 14.42
C THR A 243 14.72 1.50 15.41
N ARG A 244 15.94 1.18 14.98
CA ARG A 244 17.17 1.49 15.72
C ARG A 244 17.44 2.99 15.80
N GLN A 245 16.87 3.80 14.90
CA GLN A 245 16.90 5.27 14.97
C GLN A 245 15.66 5.78 15.73
N PRO A 246 15.82 6.39 16.92
CA PRO A 246 14.69 6.94 17.66
C PRO A 246 13.87 7.94 16.84
N GLY A 247 12.53 7.86 16.93
CA GLY A 247 11.60 8.71 16.20
C GLY A 247 11.40 8.33 14.72
N LEU A 248 12.18 7.41 14.16
CA LEU A 248 11.98 6.95 12.79
C LEU A 248 10.99 5.79 12.73
N ASP A 249 9.88 6.01 12.07
CA ASP A 249 8.92 4.95 11.75
C ASP A 249 9.40 4.13 10.56
N PRO A 250 9.52 2.80 10.68
CA PRO A 250 10.00 1.94 9.59
C PRO A 250 9.08 1.98 8.35
N LEU A 251 7.77 2.12 8.54
CA LEU A 251 6.83 2.23 7.43
C LEU A 251 6.98 3.54 6.67
N TRP A 252 7.19 4.66 7.40
CA TRP A 252 7.45 5.95 6.77
C TRP A 252 8.72 5.88 5.91
N MET A 253 9.78 5.27 6.44
CA MET A 253 11.05 5.09 5.71
C MET A 253 10.90 4.20 4.48
N LEU A 254 10.18 3.08 4.60
CA LEU A 254 9.88 2.19 3.47
C LEU A 254 9.12 2.94 2.37
N ASN A 255 8.07 3.67 2.73
CA ASN A 255 7.29 4.46 1.78
C ASN A 255 8.16 5.49 1.05
N HIS A 256 9.01 6.20 1.80
CA HIS A 256 9.92 7.20 1.25
C HIS A 256 10.88 6.58 0.23
N LEU A 257 11.58 5.52 0.61
CA LEU A 257 12.60 4.91 -0.25
C LEU A 257 12.00 4.20 -1.47
N HIS A 258 10.90 3.44 -1.30
CA HIS A 258 10.21 2.81 -2.44
C HIS A 258 9.70 3.84 -3.45
N PHE A 259 9.19 4.97 -2.95
CA PHE A 259 8.71 6.04 -3.82
C PHE A 259 9.87 6.68 -4.61
N LEU A 260 10.98 7.00 -3.94
CA LEU A 260 12.16 7.60 -4.57
C LEU A 260 12.82 6.63 -5.57
N ASP A 261 12.97 5.36 -5.20
CA ASP A 261 13.52 4.35 -6.10
C ASP A 261 12.69 4.20 -7.37
N SER A 262 11.37 4.07 -7.23
CA SER A 262 10.46 4.00 -8.37
C SER A 262 10.57 5.24 -9.29
N ALA A 263 10.71 6.45 -8.71
CA ALA A 263 10.90 7.69 -9.45
C ALA A 263 12.25 7.73 -10.20
N SER A 264 13.33 7.29 -9.55
CA SER A 264 14.68 7.29 -10.13
C SER A 264 14.82 6.40 -11.36
N ARG A 265 13.97 5.39 -11.47
CA ARG A 265 13.94 4.44 -12.60
C ARG A 265 13.07 4.91 -13.78
N GLY A 266 12.72 6.20 -13.83
CA GLY A 266 11.95 6.82 -14.92
C GLY A 266 10.48 6.42 -14.95
N ARG A 267 9.95 5.85 -13.88
CA ARG A 267 8.54 5.52 -13.70
C ARG A 267 7.81 6.68 -13.04
N ARG A 268 6.50 6.76 -13.23
CA ARG A 268 5.67 7.59 -12.36
C ARG A 268 5.52 6.85 -11.04
N PRO A 269 6.07 7.40 -9.93
CA PRO A 269 6.19 6.67 -8.69
C PRO A 269 4.84 6.41 -8.04
N ILE A 270 4.73 5.26 -7.42
CA ILE A 270 3.58 4.82 -6.63
C ILE A 270 4.03 3.79 -5.61
N THR A 271 3.51 3.87 -4.41
CA THR A 271 3.51 2.82 -3.39
C THR A 271 2.08 2.42 -3.09
N PHE A 272 1.88 1.27 -2.47
CA PHE A 272 0.59 0.91 -1.91
C PHE A 272 0.83 0.50 -0.46
N SER A 273 0.38 1.30 0.52
CA SER A 273 0.87 1.19 1.90
C SER A 273 -0.11 1.74 2.92
N ARG A 274 0.07 1.37 4.18
CA ARG A 274 -0.69 1.89 5.31
C ARG A 274 -0.28 3.34 5.63
N TYR A 275 -1.11 4.05 6.37
CA TYR A 275 -0.81 5.39 6.86
C TYR A 275 0.32 5.36 7.89
N ALA A 276 1.32 6.20 7.71
CA ALA A 276 2.51 6.28 8.55
C ALA A 276 2.70 7.66 9.23
N GLY A 277 1.64 8.44 9.36
CA GLY A 277 1.68 9.76 9.97
C GLY A 277 1.65 10.91 8.95
N TYR A 278 1.87 12.12 9.45
CA TYR A 278 1.91 13.34 8.63
C TYR A 278 2.96 13.21 7.51
N GLY A 279 2.66 13.76 6.34
CA GLY A 279 3.53 13.63 5.16
C GLY A 279 3.29 12.37 4.32
N SER A 280 2.48 11.40 4.77
CA SER A 280 2.19 10.17 4.01
C SER A 280 1.52 10.42 2.65
N HIS A 281 0.85 11.56 2.46
CA HIS A 281 0.26 11.96 1.17
C HIS A 281 1.30 12.09 0.05
N ARG A 282 2.58 12.24 0.38
CA ARG A 282 3.71 12.26 -0.58
C ARG A 282 3.95 10.92 -1.26
N TYR A 283 3.48 9.83 -0.66
CA TYR A 283 3.76 8.45 -1.07
C TYR A 283 2.47 7.66 -1.32
N PRO A 284 1.60 8.13 -2.27
CA PRO A 284 0.36 7.41 -2.54
C PRO A 284 0.64 6.06 -3.24
N VAL A 285 -0.23 5.08 -3.05
CA VAL A 285 -1.58 5.07 -2.50
C VAL A 285 -1.57 4.53 -1.07
N GLY A 286 -2.45 5.05 -0.23
CA GLY A 286 -2.69 4.47 1.08
C GLY A 286 -3.74 3.35 1.08
N PHE A 287 -3.83 2.59 2.20
CA PHE A 287 -4.98 1.75 2.47
C PHE A 287 -5.29 1.69 3.98
N SER A 288 -6.55 1.38 4.32
CA SER A 288 -7.03 1.49 5.69
C SER A 288 -6.87 0.21 6.53
N GLY A 289 -6.57 -0.94 5.89
CA GLY A 289 -6.49 -2.23 6.58
C GLY A 289 -7.78 -3.05 6.50
N ASP A 290 -7.86 -4.08 7.32
CA ASP A 290 -8.74 -5.24 7.20
C ASP A 290 -10.06 -5.01 7.97
N THR A 291 -11.02 -4.32 7.37
CA THR A 291 -12.29 -3.99 8.01
C THR A 291 -13.28 -5.16 8.05
N VAL A 292 -14.22 -5.11 8.99
CA VAL A 292 -15.31 -6.11 9.12
C VAL A 292 -16.34 -5.93 8.01
N VAL A 293 -16.88 -7.04 7.51
CA VAL A 293 -17.96 -7.06 6.50
C VAL A 293 -19.29 -6.74 7.20
N SER A 294 -19.65 -5.47 7.28
CA SER A 294 -20.88 -5.01 7.95
C SER A 294 -21.41 -3.70 7.37
N TRP A 295 -22.71 -3.45 7.61
CA TRP A 295 -23.34 -2.16 7.30
C TRP A 295 -22.73 -1.00 8.08
N GLU A 296 -22.29 -1.24 9.31
CA GLU A 296 -21.69 -0.21 10.15
C GLU A 296 -20.31 0.19 9.60
N SER A 297 -19.52 -0.77 9.13
CA SER A 297 -18.25 -0.50 8.43
C SER A 297 -18.50 0.28 7.14
N LEU A 298 -19.47 -0.11 6.31
CA LEU A 298 -19.83 0.62 5.10
C LEU A 298 -20.23 2.07 5.39
N LYS A 299 -21.07 2.31 6.40
CA LYS A 299 -21.52 3.66 6.79
C LYS A 299 -20.34 4.54 7.22
N PHE A 300 -19.33 3.96 7.82
CA PHE A 300 -18.15 4.69 8.29
C PHE A 300 -17.20 5.13 7.14
N GLN A 301 -17.14 4.41 6.03
CA GLN A 301 -16.20 4.68 4.95
C GLN A 301 -16.30 6.10 4.33
N PRO A 302 -17.48 6.67 4.07
CA PRO A 302 -17.57 8.06 3.59
C PRO A 302 -17.00 9.08 4.60
N TYR A 303 -17.28 8.90 5.88
CA TYR A 303 -16.72 9.75 6.93
C TYR A 303 -15.20 9.65 6.98
N PHE A 304 -14.67 8.43 7.03
CA PHE A 304 -13.22 8.20 7.02
C PHE A 304 -12.54 8.82 5.79
N THR A 305 -13.13 8.65 4.60
CA THR A 305 -12.62 9.25 3.36
C THR A 305 -12.50 10.77 3.44
N THR A 306 -13.50 11.41 4.04
CA THR A 306 -13.49 12.86 4.25
C THR A 306 -12.38 13.27 5.23
N MET A 307 -12.25 12.54 6.34
CA MET A 307 -11.22 12.83 7.35
C MET A 307 -9.80 12.62 6.81
N ALA A 308 -9.58 11.56 6.05
CA ALA A 308 -8.29 11.32 5.39
C ALA A 308 -7.93 12.46 4.42
N SER A 309 -8.90 12.97 3.67
CA SER A 309 -8.70 14.13 2.77
C SER A 309 -8.32 15.40 3.54
N ASN A 310 -8.82 15.59 4.76
CA ASN A 310 -8.54 16.76 5.60
C ASN A 310 -7.10 16.81 6.13
N ILE A 311 -6.33 15.74 5.99
CA ILE A 311 -4.89 15.69 6.29
C ILE A 311 -4.05 15.51 5.01
N GLY A 312 -4.62 15.80 3.85
CA GLY A 312 -3.95 15.63 2.55
C GLY A 312 -3.88 14.19 2.04
N TYR A 313 -4.33 13.19 2.82
CA TYR A 313 -4.26 11.76 2.49
C TYR A 313 -5.45 11.32 1.64
N GLY A 314 -5.63 12.00 0.49
CA GLY A 314 -6.80 11.82 -0.37
C GLY A 314 -6.78 10.56 -1.24
N TRP A 315 -5.60 10.05 -1.61
CA TRP A 315 -5.47 8.85 -2.44
C TRP A 315 -5.25 7.61 -1.57
N TRP A 316 -6.33 7.03 -1.12
CA TRP A 316 -6.32 5.83 -0.29
C TRP A 316 -7.39 4.84 -0.73
N SER A 317 -7.21 3.60 -0.32
CA SER A 317 -8.07 2.46 -0.59
C SER A 317 -8.65 1.91 0.71
N HIS A 318 -9.91 1.51 0.70
CA HIS A 318 -10.44 0.56 1.66
C HIS A 318 -10.76 -0.76 0.96
N ASP A 319 -11.05 -1.79 1.73
CA ASP A 319 -11.47 -3.08 1.19
C ASP A 319 -12.93 -2.98 0.75
N ILE A 320 -13.15 -2.83 -0.57
CA ILE A 320 -14.49 -2.74 -1.12
C ILE A 320 -15.23 -4.07 -0.88
N GLY A 321 -16.31 -4.00 -0.11
CA GLY A 321 -17.08 -5.15 0.35
C GLY A 321 -16.69 -5.66 1.75
N GLY A 322 -15.67 -5.05 2.39
CA GLY A 322 -15.11 -5.49 3.66
C GLY A 322 -14.20 -6.72 3.52
N HIS A 323 -13.30 -6.91 4.48
CA HIS A 323 -12.23 -7.90 4.40
C HIS A 323 -12.56 -9.21 5.12
N MET A 324 -12.94 -9.14 6.39
CA MET A 324 -13.08 -10.31 7.26
C MET A 324 -14.32 -10.25 8.14
N PHE A 325 -14.62 -11.36 8.79
CA PHE A 325 -15.75 -11.51 9.71
C PHE A 325 -17.09 -11.10 9.07
N GLY A 326 -18.12 -10.90 9.89
CA GLY A 326 -19.42 -10.49 9.41
C GLY A 326 -20.21 -11.61 8.74
N TYR A 327 -20.95 -11.27 7.69
CA TYR A 327 -21.86 -12.22 7.03
C TYR A 327 -22.08 -11.83 5.56
N ARG A 328 -22.60 -12.80 4.78
CA ARG A 328 -22.97 -12.54 3.40
C ARG A 328 -24.28 -11.76 3.33
N ASP A 329 -24.23 -10.61 2.70
CA ASP A 329 -25.38 -9.77 2.39
C ASP A 329 -25.21 -9.17 0.99
N GLU A 330 -26.05 -9.55 0.05
CA GLU A 330 -25.94 -9.13 -1.34
C GLU A 330 -26.26 -7.66 -1.55
N GLU A 331 -27.13 -7.06 -0.73
CA GLU A 331 -27.40 -5.64 -0.77
C GLU A 331 -26.21 -4.84 -0.21
N LEU A 332 -25.66 -5.23 0.94
CA LEU A 332 -24.47 -4.63 1.52
C LEU A 332 -23.31 -4.59 0.50
N GLU A 333 -23.03 -5.74 -0.12
CA GLU A 333 -21.96 -5.86 -1.12
C GLU A 333 -22.23 -4.93 -2.32
N THR A 334 -23.46 -4.92 -2.82
CA THR A 334 -23.89 -4.03 -3.92
C THR A 334 -23.66 -2.56 -3.57
N ARG A 335 -24.09 -2.12 -2.36
CA ARG A 335 -23.91 -0.73 -1.92
C ARG A 335 -22.44 -0.37 -1.76
N TRP A 336 -21.65 -1.32 -1.31
CA TRP A 336 -20.19 -1.10 -1.18
C TRP A 336 -19.51 -0.94 -2.54
N TYR A 337 -19.91 -1.72 -3.55
CA TYR A 337 -19.46 -1.53 -4.93
C TYR A 337 -19.84 -0.17 -5.50
N GLN A 338 -21.07 0.29 -5.20
CA GLN A 338 -21.53 1.62 -5.62
C GLN A 338 -20.68 2.72 -4.97
N LEU A 339 -20.39 2.62 -3.67
CA LEU A 339 -19.47 3.51 -2.98
C LEU A 339 -18.05 3.43 -3.59
N GLY A 340 -17.56 2.21 -3.83
CA GLY A 340 -16.24 1.95 -4.42
C GLY A 340 -16.03 2.64 -5.76
N THR A 341 -17.07 2.71 -6.58
CA THR A 341 -17.05 3.42 -7.87
C THR A 341 -16.59 4.88 -7.73
N PHE A 342 -16.96 5.54 -6.64
CA PHE A 342 -16.65 6.94 -6.34
C PHE A 342 -15.52 7.11 -5.31
N SER A 343 -15.02 6.01 -4.74
CA SER A 343 -13.87 6.03 -3.82
C SER A 343 -12.59 6.44 -4.54
N PRO A 344 -11.59 7.00 -3.85
CA PRO A 344 -10.33 7.40 -4.48
C PRO A 344 -9.70 6.26 -5.27
N ILE A 345 -9.51 5.11 -4.64
CA ILE A 345 -9.05 3.86 -5.29
C ILE A 345 -10.15 2.81 -5.17
N ASN A 346 -10.43 2.11 -6.25
CA ASN A 346 -11.45 1.05 -6.28
C ASN A 346 -10.78 -0.33 -6.29
N ARG A 347 -10.43 -0.81 -5.10
CA ARG A 347 -9.80 -2.13 -4.89
C ARG A 347 -10.78 -3.07 -4.22
N LEU A 348 -11.19 -4.12 -4.94
CA LEU A 348 -11.92 -5.24 -4.36
C LEU A 348 -10.94 -6.06 -3.55
N HIS A 349 -11.23 -6.31 -2.26
CA HIS A 349 -10.35 -7.11 -1.42
C HIS A 349 -11.13 -7.86 -0.35
N SER A 350 -10.70 -9.08 -0.05
CA SER A 350 -11.31 -9.94 0.96
C SER A 350 -10.36 -11.06 1.40
N THR A 351 -10.74 -11.76 2.47
CA THR A 351 -10.12 -13.04 2.84
C THR A 351 -10.52 -14.16 1.88
N ASP A 352 -9.96 -15.33 2.08
CA ASP A 352 -10.29 -16.57 1.38
C ASP A 352 -11.67 -17.16 1.77
N SER A 353 -12.31 -16.60 2.78
CA SER A 353 -13.63 -17.07 3.23
C SER A 353 -14.63 -17.17 2.07
N PRO A 354 -15.30 -18.31 1.87
CA PRO A 354 -16.22 -18.52 0.74
C PRO A 354 -17.38 -17.53 0.70
N PHE A 355 -17.86 -17.03 1.86
CA PHE A 355 -18.96 -16.07 1.89
C PHE A 355 -18.55 -14.68 1.38
N ASN A 356 -17.25 -14.36 1.45
CA ASN A 356 -16.72 -13.03 1.21
C ASN A 356 -16.04 -12.87 -0.17
N GLY A 357 -16.32 -13.78 -1.11
CA GLY A 357 -15.86 -13.65 -2.49
C GLY A 357 -16.46 -12.42 -3.17
N LYS A 358 -15.62 -11.66 -3.88
CA LYS A 358 -16.01 -10.39 -4.54
C LYS A 358 -16.36 -10.56 -6.03
N GLU A 359 -16.36 -11.77 -6.53
CA GLU A 359 -16.68 -12.06 -7.93
C GLU A 359 -18.17 -11.87 -8.19
N PRO A 360 -18.60 -10.95 -9.09
CA PRO A 360 -20.01 -10.64 -9.31
C PRO A 360 -20.87 -11.85 -9.72
N TRP A 361 -20.29 -12.84 -10.39
CA TRP A 361 -21.02 -14.06 -10.79
C TRP A 361 -21.41 -14.97 -9.64
N ASN A 362 -20.91 -14.74 -8.44
CA ASN A 362 -21.30 -15.47 -7.23
C ASN A 362 -22.53 -14.86 -6.54
N PHE A 363 -23.12 -13.80 -7.12
CA PHE A 363 -24.28 -13.08 -6.62
C PHE A 363 -25.50 -13.27 -7.52
N HIS A 364 -26.70 -13.17 -6.97
CA HIS A 364 -27.95 -13.25 -7.72
C HIS A 364 -28.28 -11.88 -8.37
N SER A 365 -29.12 -11.89 -9.41
CA SER A 365 -29.74 -10.67 -9.92
C SER A 365 -30.76 -10.12 -8.86
N PRO A 366 -30.83 -8.79 -8.60
CA PRO A 366 -30.18 -7.70 -9.35
C PRO A 366 -28.78 -7.30 -8.81
N ALA A 367 -28.29 -7.90 -7.74
CA ALA A 367 -26.98 -7.53 -7.14
C ALA A 367 -25.85 -7.68 -8.15
N ARG A 368 -25.73 -8.85 -8.80
CA ARG A 368 -24.74 -9.12 -9.84
C ARG A 368 -24.68 -8.02 -10.91
N GLU A 369 -25.83 -7.66 -11.46
CA GLU A 369 -25.94 -6.66 -12.53
C GLU A 369 -25.48 -5.27 -12.06
N ALA A 370 -25.87 -4.88 -10.83
CA ALA A 370 -25.49 -3.61 -10.24
C ALA A 370 -23.98 -3.55 -9.95
N MET A 371 -23.37 -4.64 -9.46
CA MET A 371 -21.92 -4.73 -9.22
C MET A 371 -21.14 -4.60 -10.54
N ILE A 372 -21.56 -5.32 -11.60
CA ILE A 372 -20.93 -5.21 -12.92
C ILE A 372 -21.06 -3.78 -13.47
N ALA A 373 -22.24 -3.17 -13.36
CA ALA A 373 -22.47 -1.81 -13.80
C ALA A 373 -21.58 -0.79 -13.05
N ALA A 374 -21.39 -0.98 -11.74
CA ALA A 374 -20.53 -0.16 -10.89
C ALA A 374 -19.04 -0.22 -11.36
N LEU A 375 -18.51 -1.42 -11.60
CA LEU A 375 -17.14 -1.62 -12.07
C LEU A 375 -16.91 -1.00 -13.48
N ARG A 376 -17.88 -1.15 -14.37
CA ARG A 376 -17.84 -0.53 -15.71
C ARG A 376 -17.93 0.99 -15.63
N LEU A 377 -18.77 1.53 -14.73
CA LEU A 377 -18.89 2.97 -14.50
C LEU A 377 -17.56 3.54 -13.99
N ARG A 378 -16.87 2.86 -13.08
CA ARG A 378 -15.55 3.28 -12.59
C ARG A 378 -14.57 3.56 -13.74
N HIS A 379 -14.50 2.66 -14.73
CA HIS A 379 -13.61 2.85 -15.88
C HIS A 379 -14.02 4.03 -16.77
N ARG A 380 -15.31 4.29 -16.88
CA ARG A 380 -15.81 5.47 -17.61
C ARG A 380 -15.47 6.79 -16.91
N LEU A 381 -15.28 6.76 -15.59
CA LEU A 381 -14.90 7.92 -14.77
C LEU A 381 -13.39 8.21 -14.77
N ILE A 382 -12.52 7.32 -15.31
CA ILE A 382 -11.06 7.52 -15.30
C ILE A 382 -10.64 8.89 -15.84
N PRO A 383 -11.19 9.46 -16.93
CA PRO A 383 -10.82 10.79 -17.39
C PRO A 383 -11.12 11.89 -16.37
N TYR A 384 -12.27 11.80 -15.69
CA TYR A 384 -12.65 12.73 -14.62
C TYR A 384 -11.70 12.57 -13.42
N LEU A 385 -11.48 11.33 -12.95
CA LEU A 385 -10.59 11.05 -11.83
C LEU A 385 -9.15 11.49 -12.11
N HIS A 386 -8.67 11.33 -13.34
CA HIS A 386 -7.34 11.82 -13.73
C HIS A 386 -7.26 13.37 -13.68
N THR A 387 -8.33 14.05 -14.03
CA THR A 387 -8.41 15.53 -13.89
C THR A 387 -8.39 15.94 -12.42
N MET A 388 -9.12 15.24 -11.54
CA MET A 388 -9.09 15.46 -10.09
C MET A 388 -7.74 15.15 -9.48
N ASN A 389 -7.10 14.07 -9.91
CA ASN A 389 -5.75 13.71 -9.55
C ASN A 389 -4.74 14.84 -9.83
N ARG A 390 -4.83 15.46 -11.01
CA ARG A 390 -3.99 16.61 -11.34
C ARG A 390 -4.28 17.83 -10.44
N ARG A 391 -5.56 18.05 -10.10
CA ARG A 391 -5.94 19.17 -9.22
C ARG A 391 -5.47 18.99 -7.78
N ALA A 392 -5.41 17.75 -7.30
CA ALA A 392 -4.94 17.45 -5.94
C ALA A 392 -3.43 17.73 -5.74
N GLY A 393 -2.64 17.80 -6.81
CA GLY A 393 -1.20 18.11 -6.77
C GLY A 393 -0.88 19.58 -7.10
N LEU A 394 -1.89 20.44 -7.27
CA LEU A 394 -1.75 21.89 -7.48
C LEU A 394 -2.03 22.67 -6.19
#